data_f28422eb4ea969dd3016b0f9752b30b1
#
_entry.id   f28422eb4ea969dd3016b0f9752b30b1
#
_cell.length_a   1.000
_cell.length_b   1.000
_cell.length_c   1.000
_cell.angle_alpha   90.00
_cell.angle_beta   90.00
_cell.angle_gamma   90.00
#
_symmetry.space_group_name_H-M   'P 1'
#
loop_
_entity.id
_entity.type
_entity.pdbx_description
1 polymer ?
#
loop_
_entity_poly.entity_id
_entity_poly.type
_entity_poly.pdbx_seq_one_letter_code
_entity_poly.pdbx_strand_id
1 'polypeptide(L)'
;MMHSDKYIQALVESQSFFEIHRENVLGVEMDVFKNRPRSLVDFIELSASHGEKPYLIYQDKVISFTQHLTLVKKAAHILQSQHNVKPGDRVAIYAANCPEWIIFFWATVSIGAIACGLNGWWKGSEAIKAIDASDPNVIVSDQKRFDRIADKVK
;
A
#
# COMPACT_ATOMS: atom_id res chain seq x y z
N MET A 1 -10.55 -28.53 22.85
CA MET A 1 -10.98 -27.98 21.57
C MET A 1 -12.30 -27.22 21.63
N MET A 2 -13.21 -27.49 22.57
CA MET A 2 -14.54 -26.85 22.67
C MET A 2 -14.60 -25.44 23.30
N HIS A 3 -13.49 -24.88 23.83
CA HIS A 3 -13.51 -23.56 24.48
C HIS A 3 -13.20 -22.41 23.53
N SER A 4 -12.48 -22.65 22.42
CA SER A 4 -12.15 -21.62 21.42
C SER A 4 -13.38 -21.14 20.62
N ASP A 5 -14.32 -22.03 20.33
CA ASP A 5 -15.45 -21.74 19.46
C ASP A 5 -16.43 -20.73 20.08
N LYS A 6 -16.64 -20.77 21.39
CA LYS A 6 -17.51 -19.81 22.10
C LYS A 6 -16.96 -18.39 22.07
N TYR A 7 -15.65 -18.23 22.22
CA TYR A 7 -15.01 -16.90 22.15
C TYR A 7 -15.01 -16.34 20.74
N ILE A 8 -14.77 -17.21 19.75
CA ILE A 8 -14.84 -16.80 18.34
C ILE A 8 -16.27 -16.41 17.97
N GLN A 9 -17.27 -17.18 18.36
CA GLN A 9 -18.68 -16.86 18.13
C GLN A 9 -19.06 -15.51 18.75
N ALA A 10 -18.70 -15.25 20.00
CA ALA A 10 -18.98 -13.97 20.66
C ALA A 10 -18.31 -12.77 19.96
N LEU A 11 -17.15 -12.97 19.33
CA LEU A 11 -16.45 -11.92 18.60
C LEU A 11 -17.12 -11.55 17.25
N VAL A 12 -17.82 -12.49 16.64
CA VAL A 12 -18.44 -12.32 15.31
C VAL A 12 -19.95 -12.13 15.34
N GLU A 13 -20.54 -12.17 16.55
CA GLU A 13 -21.98 -11.95 16.76
C GLU A 13 -22.42 -10.53 16.41
N SER A 14 -23.74 -10.38 16.25
CA SER A 14 -24.39 -9.10 16.00
C SER A 14 -23.98 -8.02 17.00
N GLN A 15 -23.70 -6.81 16.52
CA GLN A 15 -23.22 -5.65 17.28
C GLN A 15 -21.78 -5.73 17.81
N SER A 16 -21.03 -6.79 17.52
CA SER A 16 -19.60 -6.84 17.81
C SER A 16 -18.79 -6.03 16.79
N PHE A 17 -17.56 -5.66 17.14
CA PHE A 17 -16.66 -5.00 16.18
C PHE A 17 -16.35 -5.89 14.96
N PHE A 18 -16.28 -7.20 15.17
CA PHE A 18 -16.01 -8.19 14.12
C PHE A 18 -17.27 -8.88 13.61
N GLU A 19 -18.44 -8.25 13.75
CA GLU A 19 -19.71 -8.79 13.23
C GLU A 19 -19.54 -9.21 11.77
N ILE A 20 -19.95 -10.46 11.47
CA ILE A 20 -19.97 -11.00 10.11
C ILE A 20 -21.38 -10.90 9.55
N HIS A 21 -21.51 -10.52 8.28
CA HIS A 21 -22.74 -10.57 7.53
C HIS A 21 -22.50 -11.03 6.10
N ARG A 22 -23.57 -11.48 5.46
CA ARG A 22 -23.55 -11.90 4.06
C ARG A 22 -23.65 -10.68 3.15
N GLU A 23 -22.77 -10.59 2.15
CA GLU A 23 -22.74 -9.48 1.20
C GLU A 23 -22.34 -9.98 -0.19
N ASN A 24 -22.95 -9.40 -1.24
CA ASN A 24 -22.52 -9.64 -2.61
C ASN A 24 -21.27 -8.80 -2.91
N VAL A 25 -20.14 -9.46 -3.08
CA VAL A 25 -18.86 -8.82 -3.41
C VAL A 25 -18.47 -9.22 -4.83
N LEU A 26 -18.52 -8.27 -5.76
CA LEU A 26 -18.17 -8.49 -7.18
C LEU A 26 -18.93 -9.66 -7.82
N GLY A 27 -20.20 -9.85 -7.49
CA GLY A 27 -21.05 -10.90 -8.02
C GLY A 27 -21.00 -12.23 -7.24
N VAL A 28 -20.24 -12.29 -6.15
CA VAL A 28 -20.13 -13.49 -5.30
C VAL A 28 -20.70 -13.21 -3.92
N GLU A 29 -21.67 -14.02 -3.47
CA GLU A 29 -22.19 -13.98 -2.10
C GLU A 29 -21.17 -14.59 -1.14
N MET A 30 -20.67 -13.78 -0.20
CA MET A 30 -19.68 -14.22 0.78
C MET A 30 -19.89 -13.58 2.15
N ASP A 31 -19.33 -14.24 3.16
CA ASP A 31 -19.33 -13.71 4.51
C ASP A 31 -18.18 -12.72 4.67
N VAL A 32 -18.48 -11.53 5.17
CA VAL A 32 -17.53 -10.42 5.32
C VAL A 32 -17.71 -9.72 6.66
N PHE A 33 -16.67 -9.08 7.15
CA PHE A 33 -16.81 -8.21 8.33
C PHE A 33 -17.65 -6.97 7.97
N LYS A 34 -18.71 -6.75 8.73
CA LYS A 34 -19.65 -5.62 8.55
C LYS A 34 -18.95 -4.27 8.72
N ASN A 35 -18.09 -4.17 9.72
CA ASN A 35 -17.41 -2.94 10.12
C ASN A 35 -16.00 -2.82 9.51
N ARG A 36 -15.77 -3.39 8.32
CA ARG A 36 -14.47 -3.29 7.65
C ARG A 36 -14.29 -1.96 6.92
N PRO A 37 -13.08 -1.43 6.84
CA PRO A 37 -12.73 -0.39 5.87
C PRO A 37 -13.06 -0.86 4.44
N ARG A 38 -13.59 0.02 3.61
CA ARG A 38 -14.01 -0.31 2.24
C ARG A 38 -12.88 -0.17 1.22
N SER A 39 -11.83 0.54 1.59
CA SER A 39 -10.66 0.80 0.73
C SER A 39 -9.37 0.86 1.55
N LEU A 40 -8.23 0.78 0.87
CA LEU A 40 -6.93 1.04 1.48
C LEU A 40 -6.81 2.51 1.94
N VAL A 41 -7.54 3.43 1.30
CA VAL A 41 -7.57 4.85 1.72
C VAL A 41 -8.19 4.99 3.10
N ASP A 42 -9.29 4.29 3.37
CA ASP A 42 -9.91 4.29 4.70
C ASP A 42 -8.93 3.79 5.78
N PHE A 43 -8.10 2.81 5.44
CA PHE A 43 -7.09 2.28 6.36
C PHE A 43 -6.04 3.33 6.72
N ILE A 44 -5.50 4.05 5.73
CA ILE A 44 -4.51 5.08 6.01
C ILE A 44 -5.13 6.27 6.76
N GLU A 45 -6.37 6.62 6.48
CA GLU A 45 -7.10 7.67 7.20
C GLU A 45 -7.35 7.29 8.66
N LEU A 46 -7.76 6.04 8.94
CA LEU A 46 -7.90 5.54 10.31
C LEU A 46 -6.58 5.64 11.10
N SER A 47 -5.44 5.48 10.42
CA SER A 47 -4.12 5.58 11.05
C SER A 47 -3.83 6.98 11.62
N ALA A 48 -4.53 8.02 11.16
CA ALA A 48 -4.40 9.39 11.68
C ALA A 48 -4.68 9.49 13.18
N SER A 49 -5.55 8.64 13.72
CA SER A 49 -5.89 8.59 15.14
C SER A 49 -4.71 8.26 16.06
N HIS A 50 -3.65 7.68 15.51
CA HIS A 50 -2.42 7.38 16.27
C HIS A 50 -1.51 8.60 16.50
N GLY A 51 -1.72 9.69 15.75
CA GLY A 51 -1.03 10.97 15.95
C GLY A 51 0.49 10.86 15.89
N GLU A 52 1.15 11.37 16.93
CA GLU A 52 2.63 11.41 17.00
C GLU A 52 3.28 10.09 17.45
N LYS A 53 2.52 9.00 17.61
CA LYS A 53 3.12 7.70 17.89
C LYS A 53 4.08 7.28 16.77
N PRO A 54 5.19 6.59 17.09
CA PRO A 54 6.09 6.03 16.07
C PRO A 54 5.35 5.07 15.14
N TYR A 55 5.55 5.25 13.83
CA TYR A 55 5.02 4.37 12.78
C TYR A 55 6.14 3.65 12.05
N LEU A 56 7.09 4.38 11.48
CA LEU A 56 8.24 3.80 10.80
C LEU A 56 9.51 4.11 11.60
N ILE A 57 10.26 3.06 11.91
CA ILE A 57 11.57 3.16 12.54
C ILE A 57 12.57 2.56 11.57
N TYR A 58 13.49 3.38 11.09
CA TYR A 58 14.48 2.97 10.11
C TYR A 58 15.83 3.61 10.46
N GLN A 59 16.81 2.77 10.83
CA GLN A 59 18.07 3.24 11.41
C GLN A 59 17.81 4.20 12.58
N ASP A 60 18.36 5.41 12.53
CA ASP A 60 18.20 6.45 13.55
C ASP A 60 16.98 7.37 13.31
N LYS A 61 16.20 7.09 12.26
CA LYS A 61 15.03 7.90 11.91
C LYS A 61 13.75 7.28 12.45
N VAL A 62 12.94 8.10 13.09
CA VAL A 62 11.59 7.76 13.53
C VAL A 62 10.62 8.68 12.81
N ILE A 63 9.63 8.10 12.14
CA ILE A 63 8.55 8.82 11.46
C ILE A 63 7.25 8.49 12.19
N SER A 64 6.55 9.51 12.71
CA SER A 64 5.25 9.34 13.34
C SER A 64 4.15 9.07 12.31
N PHE A 65 2.96 8.63 12.76
CA PHE A 65 1.79 8.50 11.88
C PHE A 65 1.43 9.83 11.22
N THR A 66 1.44 10.95 11.96
CA THR A 66 1.19 12.28 11.41
C THR A 66 2.20 12.67 10.32
N GLN A 67 3.48 12.47 10.61
CA GLN A 67 4.55 12.74 9.64
C GLN A 67 4.42 11.87 8.40
N HIS A 68 4.14 10.58 8.58
CA HIS A 68 3.91 9.64 7.47
C HIS A 68 2.76 10.10 6.57
N LEU A 69 1.61 10.45 7.12
CA LEU A 69 0.48 10.97 6.35
C LEU A 69 0.83 12.23 5.56
N THR A 70 1.63 13.13 6.16
CA THR A 70 2.11 14.33 5.49
C THR A 70 3.01 13.99 4.31
N LEU A 71 3.92 13.02 4.48
CA LEU A 71 4.82 12.55 3.41
C LEU A 71 4.05 11.83 2.30
N VAL A 72 3.06 11.03 2.64
CA VAL A 72 2.18 10.36 1.66
C VAL A 72 1.45 11.39 0.80
N LYS A 73 0.85 12.43 1.40
CA LYS A 73 0.18 13.52 0.66
C LYS A 73 1.12 14.25 -0.27
N LYS A 74 2.35 14.53 0.16
CA LYS A 74 3.37 15.16 -0.69
C LYS A 74 3.76 14.26 -1.87
N ALA A 75 4.01 12.98 -1.63
CA ALA A 75 4.34 12.01 -2.67
C ALA A 75 3.18 11.82 -3.67
N ALA A 76 1.94 11.75 -3.19
CA ALA A 76 0.75 11.69 -4.02
C ALA A 76 0.62 12.93 -4.93
N HIS A 77 0.85 14.11 -4.37
CA HIS A 77 0.88 15.35 -5.15
C HIS A 77 1.96 15.34 -6.24
N ILE A 78 3.17 14.86 -5.95
CA ILE A 78 4.25 14.72 -6.93
C ILE A 78 3.84 13.78 -8.06
N LEU A 79 3.31 12.60 -7.74
CA LEU A 79 2.84 11.63 -8.74
C LEU A 79 1.79 12.24 -9.67
N GLN A 80 0.84 12.99 -9.13
CA GLN A 80 -0.20 13.65 -9.96
C GLN A 80 0.30 14.86 -10.74
N SER A 81 1.00 15.79 -10.07
CA SER A 81 1.32 17.08 -10.67
C SER A 81 2.55 17.06 -11.59
N GLN A 82 3.55 16.25 -11.28
CA GLN A 82 4.80 16.18 -12.05
C GLN A 82 4.83 15.00 -13.02
N HIS A 83 4.16 13.89 -12.68
CA HIS A 83 4.17 12.68 -13.49
C HIS A 83 2.81 12.34 -14.10
N ASN A 84 1.81 13.21 -13.90
CA ASN A 84 0.45 13.07 -14.48
C ASN A 84 -0.21 11.70 -14.20
N VAL A 85 0.10 11.06 -13.06
CA VAL A 85 -0.49 9.77 -12.66
C VAL A 85 -1.98 9.95 -12.36
N LYS A 86 -2.80 9.09 -12.95
CA LYS A 86 -4.27 9.08 -12.84
C LYS A 86 -4.76 7.81 -12.17
N PRO A 87 -6.01 7.79 -11.69
CA PRO A 87 -6.62 6.54 -11.22
C PRO A 87 -6.54 5.45 -12.30
N GLY A 88 -6.13 4.25 -11.87
CA GLY A 88 -5.91 3.10 -12.76
C GLY A 88 -4.52 3.00 -13.37
N ASP A 89 -3.71 4.06 -13.35
CA ASP A 89 -2.31 4.00 -13.77
C ASP A 89 -1.49 3.10 -12.84
N ARG A 90 -0.43 2.52 -13.38
CA ARG A 90 0.48 1.66 -12.62
C ARG A 90 1.75 2.40 -12.25
N VAL A 91 2.10 2.33 -10.97
CA VAL A 91 3.35 2.87 -10.42
C VAL A 91 4.18 1.70 -9.90
N ALA A 92 5.30 1.42 -10.55
CA ALA A 92 6.23 0.40 -10.10
C ALA A 92 7.14 0.95 -8.99
N ILE A 93 7.32 0.19 -7.91
CA ILE A 93 8.22 0.54 -6.82
C ILE A 93 9.35 -0.50 -6.79
N TYR A 94 10.52 -0.09 -7.29
CA TYR A 94 11.73 -0.92 -7.35
C TYR A 94 12.80 -0.37 -6.42
N ALA A 95 12.68 -0.68 -5.14
CA ALA A 95 13.56 -0.20 -4.10
C ALA A 95 13.80 -1.24 -3.01
N ALA A 96 14.82 -1.02 -2.17
CA ALA A 96 14.99 -1.77 -0.93
C ALA A 96 13.89 -1.41 0.07
N ASN A 97 13.78 -2.23 1.13
CA ASN A 97 12.93 -1.88 2.26
C ASN A 97 13.43 -0.59 2.91
N CYS A 98 12.67 0.47 2.75
CA CYS A 98 12.95 1.80 3.30
C CYS A 98 11.62 2.55 3.53
N PRO A 99 11.60 3.63 4.32
CA PRO A 99 10.40 4.41 4.55
C PRO A 99 9.75 4.93 3.26
N GLU A 100 10.56 5.32 2.29
CA GLU A 100 10.11 5.85 1.00
C GLU A 100 9.28 4.82 0.22
N TRP A 101 9.64 3.52 0.30
CA TRP A 101 8.86 2.44 -0.32
C TRP A 101 7.41 2.43 0.20
N ILE A 102 7.26 2.55 1.52
CA ILE A 102 5.94 2.56 2.18
C ILE A 102 5.17 3.84 1.86
N ILE A 103 5.87 4.98 1.85
CA ILE A 103 5.28 6.29 1.51
C ILE A 103 4.73 6.27 0.08
N PHE A 104 5.51 5.80 -0.91
CA PHE A 104 5.07 5.75 -2.30
C PHE A 104 3.99 4.69 -2.54
N PHE A 105 4.00 3.57 -1.81
CA PHE A 105 2.88 2.62 -1.83
C PHE A 105 1.57 3.30 -1.45
N TRP A 106 1.54 3.94 -0.27
CA TRP A 106 0.35 4.64 0.20
C TRP A 106 -0.04 5.83 -0.67
N ALA A 107 0.94 6.58 -1.17
CA ALA A 107 0.70 7.69 -2.11
C ALA A 107 0.01 7.19 -3.39
N THR A 108 0.50 6.10 -3.96
CA THR A 108 -0.04 5.50 -5.17
C THR A 108 -1.49 5.06 -4.98
N VAL A 109 -1.77 4.28 -3.93
CA VAL A 109 -3.14 3.78 -3.70
C VAL A 109 -4.10 4.90 -3.30
N SER A 110 -3.60 5.95 -2.62
CA SER A 110 -4.43 7.10 -2.22
C SER A 110 -4.97 7.93 -3.39
N ILE A 111 -4.33 7.88 -4.55
CA ILE A 111 -4.79 8.56 -5.77
C ILE A 111 -5.53 7.62 -6.73
N GLY A 112 -5.86 6.40 -6.28
CA GLY A 112 -6.55 5.40 -7.09
C GLY A 112 -5.68 4.71 -8.14
N ALA A 113 -4.36 4.87 -8.07
CA ALA A 113 -3.41 4.19 -8.94
C ALA A 113 -3.05 2.81 -8.37
N ILE A 114 -2.43 1.96 -9.20
CA ILE A 114 -2.06 0.58 -8.88
C ILE A 114 -0.59 0.52 -8.50
N ALA A 115 -0.29 0.13 -7.27
CA ALA A 115 1.09 -0.06 -6.81
C ALA A 115 1.62 -1.43 -7.25
N CYS A 116 2.67 -1.43 -8.08
CA CYS A 116 3.35 -2.62 -8.55
C CYS A 116 4.68 -2.77 -7.80
N GLY A 117 4.71 -3.56 -6.73
CA GLY A 117 5.94 -3.82 -5.95
C GLY A 117 6.88 -4.76 -6.69
N LEU A 118 8.07 -4.29 -7.05
CA LEU A 118 9.11 -5.11 -7.66
C LEU A 118 10.09 -5.59 -6.60
N ASN A 119 10.58 -6.83 -6.75
CA ASN A 119 11.55 -7.37 -5.80
C ASN A 119 12.89 -6.63 -5.91
N GLY A 120 13.27 -5.90 -4.85
CA GLY A 120 14.50 -5.12 -4.79
C GLY A 120 15.79 -5.91 -4.88
N TRP A 121 15.75 -7.26 -4.82
CA TRP A 121 16.91 -8.14 -5.01
C TRP A 121 17.11 -8.58 -6.46
N TRP A 122 16.12 -8.38 -7.33
CA TRP A 122 16.26 -8.75 -8.74
C TRP A 122 17.44 -8.06 -9.42
N LYS A 123 18.06 -8.80 -10.33
CA LYS A 123 19.04 -8.25 -11.28
C LYS A 123 18.32 -7.41 -12.33
N GLY A 124 19.05 -6.57 -13.05
CA GLY A 124 18.47 -5.68 -14.06
C GLY A 124 17.59 -6.41 -15.09
N SER A 125 18.04 -7.57 -15.58
CA SER A 125 17.26 -8.37 -16.55
C SER A 125 15.94 -8.91 -16.00
N GLU A 126 15.88 -9.25 -14.72
CA GLU A 126 14.66 -9.74 -14.05
C GLU A 126 13.71 -8.57 -13.79
N ALA A 127 14.26 -7.44 -13.31
CA ALA A 127 13.48 -6.22 -13.08
C ALA A 127 12.87 -5.69 -14.38
N ILE A 128 13.61 -5.68 -15.50
CA ILE A 128 13.10 -5.26 -16.80
C ILE A 128 11.94 -6.14 -17.27
N LYS A 129 12.04 -7.46 -17.14
CA LYS A 129 10.93 -8.36 -17.47
C LYS A 129 9.66 -8.05 -16.66
N ALA A 130 9.82 -7.71 -15.38
CA ALA A 130 8.70 -7.35 -14.54
C ALA A 130 8.13 -5.97 -14.89
N ILE A 131 8.97 -5.02 -15.26
CA ILE A 131 8.58 -3.69 -15.76
C ILE A 131 7.80 -3.86 -17.07
N ASP A 132 8.32 -4.63 -18.03
CA ASP A 132 7.66 -4.89 -19.30
C ASP A 132 6.30 -5.57 -19.09
N ALA A 133 6.23 -6.53 -18.18
CA ALA A 133 4.97 -7.24 -17.87
C ALA A 133 3.94 -6.39 -17.13
N SER A 134 4.38 -5.48 -16.25
CA SER A 134 3.49 -4.60 -15.50
C SER A 134 3.15 -3.31 -16.25
N ASP A 135 3.94 -2.93 -17.26
CA ASP A 135 3.78 -1.74 -18.10
C ASP A 135 3.42 -0.49 -17.24
N PRO A 136 4.31 -0.05 -16.34
CA PRO A 136 4.01 1.02 -15.42
C PRO A 136 4.15 2.41 -16.08
N ASN A 137 3.29 3.34 -15.69
CA ASN A 137 3.37 4.73 -16.12
C ASN A 137 4.55 5.48 -15.45
N VAL A 138 4.90 5.06 -14.23
CA VAL A 138 6.00 5.64 -13.45
C VAL A 138 6.76 4.54 -12.71
N ILE A 139 8.09 4.69 -12.63
CA ILE A 139 8.95 3.83 -11.81
C ILE A 139 9.56 4.68 -10.70
N VAL A 140 9.31 4.29 -9.46
CA VAL A 140 9.97 4.82 -8.27
C VAL A 140 11.08 3.87 -7.87
N SER A 141 12.31 4.34 -7.78
CA SER A 141 13.43 3.48 -7.37
C SER A 141 14.46 4.21 -6.52
N ASP A 142 15.21 3.46 -5.72
CA ASP A 142 16.45 3.96 -5.15
C ASP A 142 17.58 3.94 -6.20
N GLN A 143 18.63 4.73 -5.97
CA GLN A 143 19.75 4.87 -6.91
C GLN A 143 20.37 3.52 -7.31
N LYS A 144 20.62 2.64 -6.34
CA LYS A 144 21.24 1.33 -6.58
C LYS A 144 20.39 0.43 -7.49
N ARG A 145 19.07 0.51 -7.42
CA ARG A 145 18.15 -0.24 -8.29
C ARG A 145 17.97 0.45 -9.62
N PHE A 146 17.90 1.78 -9.62
CA PHE A 146 17.88 2.55 -10.86
C PHE A 146 19.09 2.24 -11.74
N ASP A 147 20.30 2.22 -11.20
CA ASP A 147 21.53 1.91 -11.95
C ASP A 147 21.51 0.54 -12.65
N ARG A 148 20.68 -0.39 -12.19
CA ARG A 148 20.53 -1.71 -12.81
C ARG A 148 19.65 -1.72 -14.06
N ILE A 149 18.81 -0.69 -14.22
CA ILE A 149 17.80 -0.62 -15.28
C ILE A 149 17.94 0.64 -16.17
N ALA A 150 18.78 1.59 -15.78
CA ALA A 150 18.89 2.92 -16.42
C ALA A 150 19.09 2.88 -17.94
N ASP A 151 19.86 1.92 -18.45
CA ASP A 151 20.11 1.80 -19.90
C ASP A 151 18.89 1.27 -20.69
N LYS A 152 17.83 0.81 -20.00
CA LYS A 152 16.69 0.12 -20.61
C LYS A 152 15.35 0.80 -20.36
N VAL A 153 15.28 1.70 -19.38
CA VAL A 153 14.10 2.53 -19.13
C VAL A 153 14.36 3.93 -19.66
N LYS A 154 13.45 4.43 -20.51
CA LYS A 154 13.53 5.78 -21.11
C LYS A 154 12.63 6.74 -20.35
#